data_d7ae474c92eb588e96db228bf1e8b525
#
_entry.id   d7ae474c92eb588e96db228bf1e8b525
#
_cell.length_a   1.000
_cell.length_b   1.000
_cell.length_c   1.000
_cell.angle_alpha   90.00
_cell.angle_beta   90.00
_cell.angle_gamma   90.00
#
_symmetry.space_group_name_H-M   'P 1'
#
loop_
_entity.id
_entity.type
_entity.pdbx_description
1 polymer ?
#
loop_
_entity_poly.entity_id
_entity_poly.type
_entity_poly.pdbx_seq_one_letter_code
_entity_poly.pdbx_strand_id
1 'polypeptide(L)'
;YKTLYVMGCFGAPMTAANKKRYTTNHSYNKAAARVKMINAASEDTFGFDCVCLIKGILWGWNGDKNATYGGAKYASNNVPDLGADSMIKKCPDASTTGWDSMEVGEVVWTTGHIGIYIGDGLAVECTPKWKNCVQITAVANIGSKSGYNARTWKKHGHIPYVEYSGKTEAPASDKDTPSTVSYT
;
A
#
# COMPACT_ATOMS: atom_id res chain seq x y z
N TYR A 1 6.26 7.21 -10.68
CA TYR A 1 7.39 6.27 -10.56
C TYR A 1 7.17 5.06 -11.46
N LYS A 2 8.25 4.51 -12.03
CA LYS A 2 8.23 3.17 -12.62
C LYS A 2 8.37 2.15 -11.51
N THR A 3 7.55 1.11 -11.53
CA THR A 3 7.58 0.07 -10.48
C THR A 3 7.55 -1.32 -11.10
N LEU A 4 8.07 -2.31 -10.36
CA LEU A 4 8.08 -3.71 -10.74
C LEU A 4 7.76 -4.56 -9.51
N TYR A 5 6.98 -5.63 -9.68
CA TYR A 5 6.81 -6.62 -8.63
C TYR A 5 8.10 -7.40 -8.41
N VAL A 6 8.68 -7.28 -7.23
CA VAL A 6 9.90 -7.98 -6.81
C VAL A 6 9.70 -8.47 -5.37
N MET A 7 9.61 -9.79 -5.19
CA MET A 7 9.37 -10.42 -3.89
C MET A 7 10.45 -10.03 -2.87
N GLY A 8 10.02 -9.57 -1.69
CA GLY A 8 10.89 -9.13 -0.58
C GLY A 8 11.48 -7.73 -0.76
N CYS A 9 11.13 -7.01 -1.83
CA CYS A 9 11.65 -5.67 -2.09
C CYS A 9 10.67 -4.60 -1.57
N PHE A 10 11.19 -3.63 -0.84
CA PHE A 10 10.43 -2.54 -0.21
C PHE A 10 10.85 -1.15 -0.71
N GLY A 11 11.00 -1.03 -2.02
CA GLY A 11 11.25 0.25 -2.68
C GLY A 11 12.67 0.47 -3.15
N ALA A 12 13.48 -0.59 -3.28
CA ALA A 12 14.83 -0.46 -3.83
C ALA A 12 14.79 -0.13 -5.33
N PRO A 13 15.62 0.81 -5.82
CA PRO A 13 15.81 1.04 -7.24
C PRO A 13 16.50 -0.17 -7.88
N MET A 14 16.18 -0.50 -9.13
CA MET A 14 16.72 -1.67 -9.83
C MET A 14 18.11 -1.42 -10.40
N THR A 15 19.04 -0.99 -9.53
CA THR A 15 20.49 -0.91 -9.85
C THR A 15 21.07 -2.30 -10.08
N ALA A 16 22.23 -2.40 -10.71
CA ALA A 16 22.92 -3.69 -10.94
C ALA A 16 23.08 -4.49 -9.62
N ALA A 17 23.44 -3.82 -8.52
CA ALA A 17 23.60 -4.45 -7.20
C ALA A 17 22.26 -5.01 -6.67
N ASN A 18 21.16 -4.23 -6.76
CA ASN A 18 19.84 -4.65 -6.31
C ASN A 18 19.27 -5.77 -7.20
N LYS A 19 19.44 -5.71 -8.52
CA LYS A 19 19.07 -6.81 -9.43
C LYS A 19 19.74 -8.12 -9.01
N LYS A 20 21.07 -8.10 -8.81
CA LYS A 20 21.82 -9.26 -8.33
C LYS A 20 21.27 -9.76 -6.99
N ARG A 21 21.09 -8.86 -6.01
CA ARG A 21 20.58 -9.19 -4.68
C ARG A 21 19.22 -9.91 -4.75
N TYR A 22 18.24 -9.31 -5.41
CA TYR A 22 16.88 -9.85 -5.41
C TYR A 22 16.70 -11.09 -6.28
N THR A 23 17.50 -11.27 -7.32
CA THR A 23 17.49 -12.50 -8.13
C THR A 23 18.23 -13.67 -7.47
N THR A 24 18.97 -13.42 -6.39
CA THR A 24 19.72 -14.50 -5.68
C THR A 24 19.11 -14.85 -4.32
N ASN A 25 18.40 -13.94 -3.65
CA ASN A 25 17.98 -14.11 -2.26
C ASN A 25 16.57 -14.67 -2.07
N HIS A 26 15.71 -14.62 -3.09
CA HIS A 26 14.31 -15.05 -2.99
C HIS A 26 13.99 -16.12 -4.03
N SER A 27 13.45 -17.27 -3.60
CA SER A 27 13.12 -18.39 -4.49
C SER A 27 12.18 -17.98 -5.63
N TYR A 28 11.15 -17.20 -5.34
CA TYR A 28 10.21 -16.67 -6.34
C TYR A 28 10.93 -15.87 -7.44
N ASN A 29 11.87 -15.01 -7.06
CA ASN A 29 12.60 -14.14 -8.00
C ASN A 29 13.63 -14.92 -8.82
N LYS A 30 14.04 -16.13 -8.39
CA LYS A 30 15.01 -16.99 -9.11
C LYS A 30 14.41 -17.65 -10.35
N ALA A 31 13.10 -17.71 -10.50
CA ALA A 31 12.47 -18.23 -11.71
C ALA A 31 12.97 -17.47 -12.95
N ALA A 32 13.34 -18.19 -14.01
CA ALA A 32 13.99 -17.63 -15.20
C ALA A 32 13.22 -16.43 -15.78
N ALA A 33 11.90 -16.50 -15.84
CA ALA A 33 11.06 -15.39 -16.31
C ALA A 33 11.18 -14.15 -15.41
N ARG A 34 11.26 -14.34 -14.06
CA ARG A 34 11.41 -13.25 -13.10
C ARG A 34 12.79 -12.62 -13.19
N VAL A 35 13.83 -13.44 -13.27
CA VAL A 35 15.23 -12.96 -13.47
C VAL A 35 15.32 -12.10 -14.73
N LYS A 36 14.72 -12.56 -15.85
CA LYS A 36 14.69 -11.80 -17.10
C LYS A 36 14.01 -10.43 -16.91
N MET A 37 12.85 -10.40 -16.27
CA MET A 37 12.11 -9.14 -16.02
C MET A 37 12.89 -8.18 -15.11
N ILE A 38 13.43 -8.69 -13.99
CA ILE A 38 14.20 -7.88 -13.05
C ILE A 38 15.45 -7.30 -13.72
N ASN A 39 16.18 -8.11 -14.51
CA ASN A 39 17.38 -7.66 -15.21
C ASN A 39 17.07 -6.65 -16.33
N ALA A 40 15.92 -6.76 -16.98
CA ALA A 40 15.49 -5.82 -18.03
C ALA A 40 14.96 -4.49 -17.49
N ALA A 41 14.62 -4.39 -16.19
CA ALA A 41 14.13 -3.16 -15.60
C ALA A 41 15.20 -2.05 -15.67
N SER A 42 14.78 -0.81 -15.96
CA SER A 42 15.68 0.35 -15.90
C SER A 42 16.05 0.66 -14.45
N GLU A 43 17.19 1.30 -14.21
CA GLU A 43 17.68 1.60 -12.85
C GLU A 43 16.78 2.58 -12.09
N ASP A 44 15.95 3.35 -12.79
CA ASP A 44 14.95 4.24 -12.22
C ASP A 44 13.62 3.53 -11.87
N THR A 45 13.55 2.21 -12.02
CA THR A 45 12.42 1.37 -11.62
C THR A 45 12.57 0.97 -10.16
N PHE A 46 11.51 1.13 -9.35
CA PHE A 46 11.51 0.68 -7.95
C PHE A 46 10.82 -0.67 -7.81
N GLY A 47 11.44 -1.58 -7.07
CA GLY A 47 10.88 -2.89 -6.76
C GLY A 47 10.03 -2.87 -5.50
N PHE A 48 8.88 -3.54 -5.56
CA PHE A 48 8.02 -3.80 -4.40
C PHE A 48 7.39 -5.19 -4.50
N ASP A 49 7.06 -5.81 -3.37
CA ASP A 49 5.98 -6.79 -3.32
C ASP A 49 4.73 -6.19 -2.67
N CYS A 50 3.69 -7.01 -2.47
CA CYS A 50 2.40 -6.51 -2.00
C CYS A 50 2.49 -5.85 -0.62
N VAL A 51 3.02 -6.55 0.38
CA VAL A 51 3.14 -6.02 1.75
C VAL A 51 4.33 -5.07 1.90
N CYS A 52 5.37 -5.27 1.11
CA CYS A 52 6.54 -4.41 1.10
C CYS A 52 6.27 -3.03 0.49
N LEU A 53 5.23 -2.86 -0.34
CA LEU A 53 4.74 -1.55 -0.74
C LEU A 53 4.28 -0.75 0.49
N ILE A 54 3.45 -1.36 1.33
CA ILE A 54 2.92 -0.74 2.54
C ILE A 54 4.07 -0.45 3.53
N LYS A 55 4.87 -1.47 3.83
CA LYS A 55 6.01 -1.32 4.76
C LYS A 55 7.02 -0.29 4.27
N GLY A 56 7.36 -0.30 2.98
CA GLY A 56 8.31 0.65 2.40
C GLY A 56 7.87 2.10 2.62
N ILE A 57 6.60 2.41 2.38
CA ILE A 57 6.03 3.74 2.63
C ILE A 57 6.11 4.08 4.12
N LEU A 58 5.66 3.18 5.00
CA LEU A 58 5.69 3.40 6.46
C LEU A 58 7.12 3.49 7.03
N TRP A 59 8.09 2.86 6.37
CA TRP A 59 9.52 2.96 6.69
C TRP A 59 10.22 4.18 6.08
N GLY A 60 9.44 5.10 5.47
CA GLY A 60 9.93 6.39 4.97
C GLY A 60 10.45 6.36 3.53
N TRP A 61 9.98 5.40 2.70
CA TRP A 61 10.27 5.44 1.26
C TRP A 61 9.83 6.77 0.64
N ASN A 62 10.74 7.42 -0.08
CA ASN A 62 10.51 8.72 -0.71
C ASN A 62 10.91 8.79 -2.18
N GLY A 63 11.28 7.64 -2.76
CA GLY A 63 11.67 7.55 -4.17
C GLY A 63 13.08 8.02 -4.48
N ASP A 64 13.97 8.08 -3.49
CA ASP A 64 15.38 8.42 -3.70
C ASP A 64 16.10 7.30 -4.44
N LYS A 65 16.47 7.58 -5.70
CA LYS A 65 17.17 6.63 -6.57
C LYS A 65 18.61 6.36 -6.12
N ASN A 66 19.19 7.22 -5.30
CA ASN A 66 20.56 7.11 -4.81
C ASN A 66 20.63 6.31 -3.49
N ALA A 67 19.49 6.13 -2.81
CA ALA A 67 19.40 5.32 -1.61
C ALA A 67 19.09 3.86 -1.94
N THR A 68 19.75 2.93 -1.24
CA THR A 68 19.65 1.47 -1.49
C THR A 68 18.20 0.96 -1.50
N TYR A 69 17.33 1.55 -0.70
CA TYR A 69 15.92 1.16 -0.54
C TYR A 69 14.96 2.33 -0.85
N GLY A 70 15.36 3.26 -1.72
CA GLY A 70 14.52 4.37 -2.09
C GLY A 70 14.20 5.34 -0.94
N GLY A 71 15.08 5.42 0.07
CA GLY A 71 14.90 6.22 1.30
C GLY A 71 14.31 5.44 2.48
N ALA A 72 13.69 4.28 2.25
CA ALA A 72 13.12 3.47 3.33
C ALA A 72 14.22 2.94 4.28
N LYS A 73 13.93 2.98 5.58
CA LYS A 73 14.78 2.43 6.65
C LYS A 73 14.10 1.21 7.24
N TYR A 74 14.64 0.03 6.99
CA TYR A 74 14.08 -1.26 7.41
C TYR A 74 13.65 -1.26 8.88
N ALA A 75 12.42 -1.72 9.14
CA ALA A 75 11.80 -1.84 10.46
C ALA A 75 11.79 -0.55 11.30
N SER A 76 11.83 0.63 10.66
CA SER A 76 11.73 1.93 11.33
C SER A 76 10.28 2.30 11.68
N ASN A 77 10.10 3.43 12.38
CA ASN A 77 8.81 4.04 12.71
C ASN A 77 7.86 3.08 13.46
N ASN A 78 8.42 2.19 14.29
CA ASN A 78 7.66 1.17 15.05
C ASN A 78 6.83 0.23 14.16
N VAL A 79 7.14 0.12 12.88
CA VAL A 79 6.46 -0.77 11.94
C VAL A 79 7.29 -2.05 11.78
N PRO A 80 6.86 -3.19 12.33
CA PRO A 80 7.60 -4.43 12.24
C PRO A 80 7.59 -5.02 10.82
N ASP A 81 8.56 -5.87 10.51
CA ASP A 81 8.59 -6.61 9.26
C ASP A 81 7.58 -7.77 9.31
N LEU A 82 6.42 -7.55 8.74
CA LEU A 82 5.30 -8.49 8.69
C LEU A 82 5.03 -8.94 7.25
N GLY A 83 4.59 -10.20 7.11
CA GLY A 83 3.95 -10.67 5.88
C GLY A 83 2.50 -10.20 5.79
N ALA A 84 1.88 -10.33 4.60
CA ALA A 84 0.50 -9.90 4.35
C ALA A 84 -0.52 -10.52 5.33
N ASP A 85 -0.41 -11.83 5.57
CA ASP A 85 -1.31 -12.57 6.46
C ASP A 85 -1.11 -12.20 7.94
N SER A 86 0.09 -11.74 8.31
CA SER A 86 0.37 -11.24 9.65
C SER A 86 -0.06 -9.79 9.83
N MET A 87 0.01 -8.98 8.78
CA MET A 87 -0.40 -7.57 8.84
C MET A 87 -1.90 -7.43 9.06
N ILE A 88 -2.75 -8.16 8.33
CA ILE A 88 -4.21 -8.12 8.56
C ILE A 88 -4.60 -8.60 9.97
N LYS A 89 -3.85 -9.52 10.57
CA LYS A 89 -4.07 -9.98 11.96
C LYS A 89 -3.74 -8.91 13.02
N LYS A 90 -3.01 -7.86 12.65
CA LYS A 90 -2.73 -6.71 13.53
C LYS A 90 -3.84 -5.66 13.50
N CYS A 91 -4.74 -5.69 12.52
CA CYS A 91 -5.88 -4.80 12.47
C CYS A 91 -6.86 -5.17 13.59
N PRO A 92 -7.14 -4.27 14.54
CA PRO A 92 -8.02 -4.58 15.69
C PRO A 92 -9.47 -4.77 15.27
N ASP A 93 -9.86 -4.21 14.14
CA ASP A 93 -11.20 -4.15 13.58
C ASP A 93 -11.35 -4.94 12.27
N ALA A 94 -10.44 -5.87 11.99
CA ALA A 94 -10.46 -6.64 10.74
C ALA A 94 -11.84 -7.26 10.47
N SER A 95 -12.47 -6.89 9.34
CA SER A 95 -13.83 -7.24 8.98
C SER A 95 -13.92 -7.98 7.63
N THR A 96 -14.99 -8.73 7.45
CA THR A 96 -15.38 -9.37 6.18
C THR A 96 -16.60 -8.71 5.54
N THR A 97 -17.16 -7.67 6.17
CA THR A 97 -18.36 -6.93 5.78
C THR A 97 -18.10 -5.42 5.86
N GLY A 98 -19.04 -4.58 5.43
CA GLY A 98 -18.87 -3.12 5.51
C GLY A 98 -17.92 -2.54 4.45
N TRP A 99 -17.77 -3.19 3.31
CA TRP A 99 -16.86 -2.79 2.24
C TRP A 99 -17.12 -1.39 1.67
N ASP A 100 -18.36 -0.94 1.67
CA ASP A 100 -18.83 0.37 1.20
C ASP A 100 -18.56 1.51 2.19
N SER A 101 -18.27 1.16 3.44
CA SER A 101 -17.94 2.11 4.51
C SER A 101 -16.47 2.17 4.89
N MET A 102 -15.58 1.51 4.09
CA MET A 102 -14.15 1.55 4.33
C MET A 102 -13.61 2.99 4.32
N GLU A 103 -12.69 3.26 5.24
CA GLU A 103 -11.92 4.49 5.28
C GLU A 103 -10.67 4.41 4.39
N VAL A 104 -10.32 5.52 3.74
CA VAL A 104 -9.08 5.60 2.96
C VAL A 104 -7.88 5.32 3.86
N GLY A 105 -7.00 4.41 3.41
CA GLY A 105 -5.86 3.95 4.19
C GLY A 105 -6.07 2.59 4.85
N GLU A 106 -7.30 2.08 4.95
CA GLU A 106 -7.51 0.70 5.37
C GLU A 106 -6.79 -0.28 4.43
N VAL A 107 -6.24 -1.34 5.00
CA VAL A 107 -5.73 -2.43 4.17
C VAL A 107 -6.86 -3.33 3.71
N VAL A 108 -6.74 -3.82 2.49
CA VAL A 108 -7.59 -4.87 1.91
C VAL A 108 -6.74 -6.12 1.70
N TRP A 109 -7.25 -7.28 2.14
CA TRP A 109 -6.47 -8.51 2.21
C TRP A 109 -7.19 -9.71 1.60
N THR A 110 -6.42 -10.56 0.96
CA THR A 110 -6.75 -11.95 0.66
C THR A 110 -5.55 -12.84 0.98
N THR A 111 -5.70 -14.14 1.07
CA THR A 111 -4.64 -15.07 1.49
C THR A 111 -3.33 -14.81 0.72
N GLY A 112 -2.27 -14.46 1.44
CA GLY A 112 -0.94 -14.19 0.90
C GLY A 112 -0.82 -12.88 0.12
N HIS A 113 -1.84 -12.00 0.15
CA HIS A 113 -1.81 -10.75 -0.61
C HIS A 113 -2.55 -9.62 0.10
N ILE A 114 -2.06 -8.38 -0.08
CA ILE A 114 -2.58 -7.20 0.59
C ILE A 114 -2.45 -5.97 -0.32
N GLY A 115 -3.36 -5.02 -0.18
CA GLY A 115 -3.34 -3.70 -0.79
C GLY A 115 -3.85 -2.65 0.17
N ILE A 116 -3.98 -1.41 -0.28
CA ILE A 116 -4.51 -0.26 0.48
C ILE A 116 -5.72 0.28 -0.25
N TYR A 117 -6.82 0.48 0.47
CA TYR A 117 -7.99 1.18 -0.04
C TYR A 117 -7.69 2.67 -0.20
N ILE A 118 -8.05 3.25 -1.34
CA ILE A 118 -7.77 4.65 -1.68
C ILE A 118 -9.03 5.48 -1.96
N GLY A 119 -10.19 4.94 -1.58
CA GLY A 119 -11.48 5.58 -1.83
C GLY A 119 -12.12 5.13 -3.15
N ASP A 120 -13.36 5.55 -3.38
CA ASP A 120 -14.11 5.31 -4.62
C ASP A 120 -14.20 3.84 -5.08
N GLY A 121 -14.14 2.89 -4.16
CA GLY A 121 -14.12 1.47 -4.49
C GLY A 121 -12.84 1.00 -5.17
N LEU A 122 -11.72 1.72 -4.98
CA LEU A 122 -10.42 1.45 -5.55
C LEU A 122 -9.40 1.09 -4.48
N ALA A 123 -8.45 0.24 -4.83
CA ALA A 123 -7.31 -0.09 -4.00
C ALA A 123 -6.02 0.00 -4.82
N VAL A 124 -4.91 0.38 -4.17
CA VAL A 124 -3.57 0.25 -4.72
C VAL A 124 -2.91 -1.02 -4.21
N GLU A 125 -2.31 -1.77 -5.09
CA GLU A 125 -1.61 -3.02 -4.78
C GLU A 125 -0.37 -3.19 -5.63
N CYS A 126 0.65 -3.88 -5.13
CA CYS A 126 1.75 -4.37 -5.94
C CYS A 126 1.58 -5.86 -6.18
N THR A 127 1.39 -6.27 -7.43
CA THR A 127 1.06 -7.64 -7.78
C THR A 127 1.71 -8.07 -9.10
N PRO A 128 2.15 -9.35 -9.22
CA PRO A 128 2.62 -9.87 -10.51
C PRO A 128 1.47 -10.10 -11.51
N LYS A 129 0.22 -10.07 -11.02
CA LYS A 129 -0.97 -10.21 -11.87
C LYS A 129 -1.18 -8.92 -12.68
N TRP A 130 -1.67 -9.06 -13.89
CA TRP A 130 -1.93 -7.99 -14.84
C TRP A 130 -0.66 -7.20 -15.22
N LYS A 131 -0.43 -6.01 -14.68
CA LYS A 131 0.70 -5.13 -15.05
C LYS A 131 2.03 -5.47 -14.40
N ASN A 132 2.06 -6.43 -13.44
CA ASN A 132 3.28 -6.84 -12.74
C ASN A 132 4.04 -5.68 -12.06
N CYS A 133 3.31 -4.77 -11.45
CA CYS A 133 3.83 -3.57 -10.80
C CYS A 133 2.87 -3.08 -9.71
N VAL A 134 3.15 -1.92 -9.14
CA VAL A 134 2.18 -1.14 -8.36
C VAL A 134 1.09 -0.65 -9.31
N GLN A 135 -0.16 -0.95 -9.00
CA GLN A 135 -1.30 -0.64 -9.84
C GLN A 135 -2.57 -0.42 -9.02
N ILE A 136 -3.52 0.28 -9.61
CA ILE A 136 -4.84 0.49 -9.03
C ILE A 136 -5.78 -0.59 -9.56
N THR A 137 -6.58 -1.16 -8.67
CA THR A 137 -7.61 -2.16 -8.97
C THR A 137 -8.94 -1.79 -8.32
N ALA A 138 -10.04 -2.23 -8.89
CA ALA A 138 -11.34 -2.09 -8.26
C ALA A 138 -11.49 -3.11 -7.12
N VAL A 139 -12.09 -2.69 -6.02
CA VAL A 139 -12.52 -3.55 -4.92
C VAL A 139 -13.82 -4.22 -5.34
N ALA A 140 -13.76 -5.45 -5.87
CA ALA A 140 -14.92 -6.16 -6.41
C ALA A 140 -16.04 -6.40 -5.37
N ASN A 141 -15.70 -6.35 -4.08
CA ASN A 141 -16.66 -6.41 -2.97
C ASN A 141 -17.63 -5.22 -2.94
N ILE A 142 -17.22 -4.07 -3.50
CA ILE A 142 -18.05 -2.86 -3.66
C ILE A 142 -18.69 -2.86 -5.05
N GLY A 143 -17.92 -3.22 -6.07
CA GLY A 143 -18.38 -3.26 -7.46
C GLY A 143 -17.24 -3.20 -8.48
N SER A 144 -17.60 -3.23 -9.75
CA SER A 144 -16.65 -3.03 -10.85
C SER A 144 -16.46 -1.54 -11.14
N LYS A 145 -15.28 -1.18 -11.63
CA LYS A 145 -14.98 0.17 -12.13
C LYS A 145 -14.42 0.05 -13.55
N SER A 146 -14.99 0.83 -14.47
CA SER A 146 -14.52 0.84 -15.86
C SER A 146 -13.04 1.24 -15.94
N GLY A 147 -12.27 0.53 -16.75
CA GLY A 147 -10.84 0.77 -16.92
C GLY A 147 -9.92 0.14 -15.85
N TYR A 148 -10.48 -0.50 -14.83
CA TYR A 148 -9.70 -1.17 -13.77
C TYR A 148 -9.95 -2.68 -13.74
N ASN A 149 -8.87 -3.44 -13.55
CA ASN A 149 -9.03 -4.84 -13.14
C ASN A 149 -9.66 -4.90 -11.75
N ALA A 150 -10.46 -5.92 -11.48
CA ALA A 150 -11.15 -6.07 -10.21
C ALA A 150 -10.57 -7.23 -9.38
N ARG A 151 -10.41 -7.00 -8.09
CA ARG A 151 -10.01 -8.02 -7.12
C ARG A 151 -11.07 -8.16 -6.03
N THR A 152 -11.45 -9.40 -5.76
CA THR A 152 -12.24 -9.75 -4.57
C THR A 152 -11.30 -9.94 -3.40
N TRP A 153 -11.55 -9.25 -2.31
CA TRP A 153 -10.80 -9.32 -1.08
C TRP A 153 -11.56 -10.14 -0.03
N LYS A 154 -10.88 -10.65 0.98
CA LYS A 154 -11.49 -11.46 2.05
C LYS A 154 -11.71 -10.67 3.34
N LYS A 155 -10.85 -9.70 3.61
CA LYS A 155 -10.91 -8.83 4.80
C LYS A 155 -10.41 -7.44 4.47
N HIS A 156 -10.81 -6.49 5.29
CA HIS A 156 -10.24 -5.14 5.37
C HIS A 156 -10.08 -4.73 6.83
N GLY A 157 -9.39 -3.64 7.12
CA GLY A 157 -9.24 -3.09 8.47
C GLY A 157 -8.14 -2.05 8.58
N HIS A 158 -8.14 -1.35 9.72
CA HIS A 158 -7.19 -0.31 10.06
C HIS A 158 -5.88 -0.91 10.59
N ILE A 159 -4.76 -0.60 9.95
CA ILE A 159 -3.44 -1.01 10.48
C ILE A 159 -3.04 -0.08 11.65
N PRO A 160 -2.47 -0.60 12.74
CA PRO A 160 -2.19 0.19 13.95
C PRO A 160 -0.96 1.11 13.82
N TYR A 161 -0.48 1.35 12.60
CA TYR A 161 0.72 2.15 12.32
C TYR A 161 0.39 3.46 11.60
N VAL A 162 -0.91 3.74 11.39
CA VAL A 162 -1.42 4.94 10.72
C VAL A 162 -2.49 5.55 11.60
N GLU A 163 -2.49 6.87 11.70
CA GLU A 163 -3.59 7.61 12.30
C GLU A 163 -4.66 7.83 11.23
N TYR A 164 -5.88 7.45 11.56
CA TYR A 164 -7.05 7.67 10.70
C TYR A 164 -7.83 8.86 11.23
N SER A 165 -8.21 9.76 10.35
CA SER A 165 -8.88 11.01 10.77
C SER A 165 -10.28 10.77 11.33
N GLY A 166 -10.84 9.58 11.19
CA GLY A 166 -12.23 9.30 11.47
C GLY A 166 -13.14 10.18 10.60
N LYS A 167 -14.39 9.83 10.41
CA LYS A 167 -15.38 10.83 9.96
C LYS A 167 -15.48 11.85 11.09
N THR A 168 -14.77 12.97 11.02
CA THR A 168 -15.11 14.15 11.80
C THR A 168 -16.55 14.47 11.41
N GLU A 169 -17.49 14.25 12.35
CA GLU A 169 -18.76 14.96 12.28
C GLU A 169 -18.41 16.42 12.00
N ALA A 170 -18.98 16.98 10.93
CA ALA A 170 -18.81 18.39 10.64
C ALA A 170 -19.10 19.16 11.93
N PRO A 171 -18.24 20.14 12.31
CA PRO A 171 -18.46 20.89 13.54
C PRO A 171 -19.89 21.39 13.51
N ALA A 172 -20.67 21.06 14.54
CA ALA A 172 -22.04 21.52 14.70
C ALA A 172 -22.01 23.02 14.47
N SER A 173 -22.77 23.48 13.46
CA SER A 173 -22.91 24.90 13.20
C SER A 173 -23.44 25.54 14.47
N ASP A 174 -22.60 26.34 15.14
CA ASP A 174 -23.06 27.23 16.21
C ASP A 174 -24.13 28.13 15.61
N LYS A 175 -25.38 27.74 15.85
CA LYS A 175 -26.53 28.63 15.66
C LYS A 175 -26.61 29.53 16.89
N ASP A 176 -26.46 30.81 16.61
CA ASP A 176 -27.01 31.92 17.36
C ASP A 176 -26.49 32.18 18.77
N THR A 177 -25.56 33.11 18.85
CA THR A 177 -25.60 34.12 19.91
C THR A 177 -25.45 35.52 19.29
N PRO A 178 -26.44 36.40 19.39
CA PRO A 178 -26.31 37.79 18.90
C PRO A 178 -25.35 38.57 19.80
N SER A 179 -24.24 39.00 19.23
CA SER A 179 -23.30 39.91 19.90
C SER A 179 -23.92 41.31 19.92
N THR A 180 -24.47 41.69 21.05
CA THR A 180 -24.77 43.11 21.33
C THR A 180 -23.48 43.88 21.60
N VAL A 181 -23.05 44.66 20.64
CA VAL A 181 -21.98 45.65 20.83
C VAL A 181 -22.64 46.94 21.33
N SER A 182 -22.40 47.28 22.62
CA SER A 182 -22.74 48.58 23.19
C SER A 182 -21.56 49.52 23.06
N TYR A 183 -21.72 50.62 22.32
CA TYR A 183 -20.78 51.73 22.30
C TYR A 183 -21.27 52.77 23.31
N THR A 184 -20.46 53.10 24.28
CA THR A 184 -20.45 54.33 25.02
C THR A 184 -19.04 54.92 25.02
#